data_beb5205bf3c383ce5aa9a931779ae186
#
_entry.id   beb5205bf3c383ce5aa9a931779ae186
#
_cell.length_a   1.000
_cell.length_b   1.000
_cell.length_c   1.000
_cell.angle_alpha   90.00
_cell.angle_beta   90.00
_cell.angle_gamma   90.00
#
_symmetry.space_group_name_H-M   'P 1'
#
loop_
_entity.id
_entity.type
_entity.pdbx_description
1 polymer ?
#
loop_
_entity_poly.entity_id
_entity_poly.type
_entity_poly.pdbx_seq_one_letter_code
_entity_poly.pdbx_strand_id
1 'polypeptide(L)'
;MQLVIDYPPLLLDALQQSREEFEREAKMAMAVKLFEMKRLSSGMAARLAGMERVSFLLDLHRYGVAMIDLDEQELQTDLENA
;
A
#
# COMPACT_ATOMS: atom_id res chain seq x y z
N MET A 1 -1.02 4.74 16.18
CA MET A 1 -1.69 5.82 15.46
C MET A 1 -2.82 5.29 14.61
N GLN A 2 -3.86 6.07 14.43
CA GLN A 2 -5.02 5.67 13.64
C GLN A 2 -5.41 6.77 12.67
N LEU A 3 -5.85 6.36 11.49
CA LEU A 3 -6.49 7.23 10.53
C LEU A 3 -7.95 6.82 10.44
N VAL A 4 -8.86 7.75 10.71
CA VAL A 4 -10.30 7.47 10.65
C VAL A 4 -10.85 8.07 9.36
N ILE A 5 -11.52 7.25 8.58
CA ILE A 5 -12.12 7.69 7.31
C ILE A 5 -13.60 7.33 7.33
N ASP A 6 -14.43 8.36 7.14
CA ASP A 6 -15.87 8.15 7.02
C ASP A 6 -16.20 7.82 5.56
N TYR A 7 -17.04 6.82 5.37
CA TYR A 7 -17.48 6.45 4.03
C TYR A 7 -18.94 6.00 4.06
N PRO A 8 -19.67 6.17 2.95
CA PRO A 8 -21.08 5.77 2.92
C PRO A 8 -21.21 4.25 2.99
N PRO A 9 -22.19 3.74 3.77
CA PRO A 9 -22.38 2.29 3.89
C PRO A 9 -22.63 1.60 2.55
N LEU A 10 -23.21 2.29 1.58
CA LEU A 10 -23.44 1.74 0.26
C LEU A 10 -22.16 1.38 -0.49
N LEU A 11 -21.02 1.92 -0.05
CA LEU A 11 -19.74 1.63 -0.69
C LEU A 11 -19.39 0.15 -0.60
N LEU A 12 -19.65 -0.46 0.54
CA LEU A 12 -19.38 -1.89 0.73
C LEU A 12 -20.23 -2.75 -0.21
N ASP A 13 -21.50 -2.38 -0.38
CA ASP A 13 -22.39 -3.09 -1.28
C ASP A 13 -21.93 -2.92 -2.73
N ALA A 14 -21.53 -1.72 -3.11
CA ALA A 14 -21.05 -1.43 -4.46
C ALA A 14 -19.80 -2.23 -4.80
N LEU A 15 -18.91 -2.42 -3.83
CA LEU A 15 -17.68 -3.19 -4.01
C LEU A 15 -17.87 -4.68 -3.76
N GLN A 16 -19.02 -5.07 -3.19
CA GLN A 16 -19.31 -6.45 -2.79
C GLN A 16 -18.23 -6.99 -1.86
N GLN A 17 -17.86 -6.18 -0.87
CA GLN A 17 -16.82 -6.51 0.10
C GLN A 17 -17.34 -6.37 1.52
N SER A 18 -16.76 -7.14 2.43
CA SER A 18 -16.93 -6.92 3.85
C SER A 18 -16.14 -5.67 4.27
N ARG A 19 -16.42 -5.17 5.47
CA ARG A 19 -15.68 -4.02 6.00
C ARG A 19 -14.19 -4.32 6.11
N GLU A 20 -13.85 -5.51 6.58
CA GLU A 20 -12.46 -5.92 6.74
C GLU A 20 -11.73 -6.02 5.40
N GLU A 21 -12.41 -6.57 4.40
CA GLU A 21 -11.84 -6.65 3.05
C GLU A 21 -11.61 -5.28 2.45
N PHE A 22 -12.58 -4.39 2.59
CA PHE A 22 -12.46 -3.02 2.09
C PHE A 22 -11.33 -2.26 2.79
N GLU A 23 -11.26 -2.36 4.12
CA GLU A 23 -10.22 -1.67 4.87
C GLU A 23 -8.82 -2.13 4.47
N ARG A 24 -8.67 -3.44 4.23
CA ARG A 24 -7.39 -3.99 3.78
C ARG A 24 -7.01 -3.48 2.40
N GLU A 25 -7.96 -3.48 1.48
CA GLU A 25 -7.74 -2.98 0.13
C GLU A 25 -7.45 -1.48 0.13
N ALA A 26 -8.16 -0.72 0.95
CA ALA A 26 -7.95 0.72 1.04
C ALA A 26 -6.55 1.05 1.55
N LYS A 27 -6.08 0.34 2.57
CA LYS A 27 -4.71 0.53 3.07
C LYS A 27 -3.67 0.23 1.99
N MET A 28 -3.89 -0.85 1.26
CA MET A 28 -2.97 -1.22 0.19
C MET A 28 -2.97 -0.18 -0.92
N ALA A 29 -4.14 0.28 -1.33
CA ALA A 29 -4.26 1.30 -2.37
C ALA A 29 -3.58 2.61 -1.97
N MET A 30 -3.75 3.04 -0.72
CA MET A 30 -3.07 4.24 -0.22
C MET A 30 -1.55 4.05 -0.23
N ALA A 31 -1.08 2.91 0.26
CA ALA A 31 0.34 2.63 0.34
C ALA A 31 0.96 2.60 -1.06
N VAL A 32 0.30 1.95 -2.00
CA VAL A 32 0.77 1.86 -3.38
C VAL A 32 0.87 3.25 -4.02
N LYS A 33 -0.16 4.07 -3.84
CA LYS A 33 -0.17 5.39 -4.46
C LYS A 33 0.90 6.30 -3.86
N LEU A 34 1.06 6.28 -2.55
CA LEU A 34 2.08 7.08 -1.89
C LEU A 34 3.49 6.63 -2.29
N PHE A 35 3.66 5.32 -2.48
CA PHE A 35 4.92 4.78 -2.99
C PHE A 35 5.17 5.20 -4.43
N GLU A 36 4.15 5.07 -5.28
CA GLU A 36 4.25 5.47 -6.70
C GLU A 36 4.62 6.95 -6.84
N MET A 37 4.04 7.79 -5.97
CA MET A 37 4.31 9.22 -5.96
C MET A 37 5.66 9.57 -5.32
N LYS A 38 6.40 8.57 -4.88
CA LYS A 38 7.71 8.73 -4.21
C LYS A 38 7.60 9.50 -2.90
N ARG A 39 6.44 9.39 -2.24
CA ARG A 39 6.20 10.00 -0.93
C ARG A 39 6.62 9.07 0.20
N LEU A 40 6.59 7.76 -0.04
CA LEU A 40 7.00 6.74 0.93
C LEU A 40 7.98 5.78 0.27
N SER A 41 8.94 5.28 1.06
CA SER A 41 9.79 4.17 0.64
C SER A 41 8.96 2.89 0.57
N SER A 42 9.47 1.89 -0.11
CA SER A 42 8.77 0.61 -0.20
C SER A 42 8.61 -0.07 1.16
N GLY A 43 9.60 0.08 2.03
CA GLY A 43 9.51 -0.46 3.39
C GLY A 43 8.41 0.20 4.21
N MET A 44 8.33 1.53 4.16
CA MET A 44 7.30 2.25 4.91
C MET A 44 5.91 2.01 4.31
N ALA A 45 5.81 1.97 2.98
CA ALA A 45 4.55 1.68 2.32
C ALA A 45 4.03 0.29 2.69
N ALA A 46 4.92 -0.70 2.73
CA ALA A 46 4.58 -2.05 3.15
C ALA A 46 4.04 -2.07 4.57
N ARG A 47 4.67 -1.32 5.48
CA ARG A 47 4.20 -1.22 6.87
C ARG A 47 2.81 -0.60 6.95
N LEU A 48 2.55 0.43 6.14
CA LEU A 48 1.22 1.03 6.08
C LEU A 48 0.18 0.02 5.59
N ALA A 49 0.55 -0.79 4.60
CA ALA A 49 -0.33 -1.84 4.07
C ALA A 49 -0.47 -3.05 5.01
N GLY A 50 0.35 -3.14 6.04
CA GLY A 50 0.36 -4.29 6.94
C GLY A 50 0.99 -5.53 6.33
N MET A 51 1.97 -5.34 5.45
CA MET A 51 2.62 -6.42 4.71
C MET A 51 4.13 -6.36 4.89
N GLU A 52 4.78 -7.49 4.61
CA GLU A 52 6.23 -7.50 4.47
C GLU A 52 6.62 -6.79 3.17
N ARG A 53 7.81 -6.20 3.15
CA ARG A 53 8.29 -5.43 2.01
C ARG A 53 8.29 -6.23 0.71
N VAL A 54 8.77 -7.47 0.76
CA VAL A 54 8.84 -8.32 -0.44
C VAL A 54 7.43 -8.61 -0.97
N SER A 55 6.50 -8.94 -0.07
CA SER A 55 5.11 -9.19 -0.46
C SER A 55 4.47 -7.97 -1.08
N PHE A 56 4.74 -6.79 -0.51
CA PHE A 56 4.25 -5.54 -1.05
C PHE A 56 4.74 -5.30 -2.47
N LEU A 57 6.05 -5.49 -2.70
CA LEU A 57 6.65 -5.28 -4.02
C LEU A 57 6.09 -6.26 -5.05
N LEU A 58 5.88 -7.51 -4.65
CA LEU A 58 5.32 -8.51 -5.56
C LEU A 58 3.88 -8.22 -5.96
N ASP A 59 3.14 -7.52 -5.08
CA ASP A 59 1.74 -7.19 -5.34
C ASP A 59 1.54 -5.89 -6.12
N LEU A 60 2.61 -5.13 -6.36
CA LEU A 60 2.50 -3.84 -7.05
C LEU A 60 1.84 -3.96 -8.43
N HIS A 61 2.10 -5.05 -9.14
CA HIS A 61 1.56 -5.24 -10.49
C HIS A 61 0.02 -5.25 -10.49
N ARG A 62 -0.60 -5.66 -9.39
CA ARG A 62 -2.07 -5.69 -9.27
C ARG A 62 -2.66 -4.29 -9.28
N TYR A 63 -1.84 -3.29 -9.00
CA TYR A 63 -2.23 -1.88 -8.93
C TYR A 63 -1.62 -1.07 -10.07
N GLY A 64 -1.07 -1.77 -11.07
CA GLY A 64 -0.52 -1.11 -12.25
C GLY A 64 0.81 -0.41 -12.04
N VAL A 65 1.54 -0.75 -10.98
CA VAL A 65 2.83 -0.14 -10.68
C VAL A 65 3.95 -1.13 -10.99
N ALA A 66 4.93 -0.69 -11.76
CA ALA A 66 6.07 -1.54 -12.13
C ALA A 66 7.12 -1.53 -11.02
N MET A 67 7.61 -2.73 -10.68
CA MET A 67 8.64 -2.90 -9.68
C MET A 67 9.97 -2.28 -10.11
N ILE A 68 10.19 -2.16 -11.42
CA ILE A 68 11.41 -1.59 -11.99
C ILE A 68 11.58 -0.09 -11.71
N ASP A 69 10.53 0.56 -11.20
CA ASP A 69 10.58 1.97 -10.84
C ASP A 69 11.36 2.21 -9.55
N LEU A 70 11.72 1.16 -8.85
CA LEU A 70 12.55 1.24 -7.66
C LEU A 70 14.00 1.51 -8.05
N ASP A 71 14.60 2.51 -7.45
CA ASP A 71 16.02 2.73 -7.64
C ASP A 71 16.81 2.03 -6.52
N GLU A 72 18.10 1.86 -6.77
CA GLU A 72 19.00 1.17 -5.84
C GLU A 72 19.13 1.92 -4.51
N GLN A 73 19.13 3.23 -4.57
CA GLN A 73 19.24 4.07 -3.38
C GLN A 73 18.03 3.92 -2.47
N GLU A 74 16.85 3.84 -3.04
CA GLU A 74 15.62 3.64 -2.29
C GLU A 74 15.63 2.28 -1.60
N LEU A 75 16.07 1.24 -2.30
CA LEU A 75 16.20 -0.09 -1.72
C LEU A 75 17.17 -0.10 -0.54
N GLN A 76 18.29 0.57 -0.69
CA GLN A 76 19.30 0.65 0.36
C GLN A 76 18.77 1.37 1.60
N THR A 77 18.05 2.47 1.39
CA THR A 77 17.44 3.24 2.47
C THR A 77 16.41 2.39 3.21
N ASP A 78 15.60 1.63 2.48
CA ASP A 78 14.62 0.74 3.09
C ASP A 78 15.28 -0.34 3.96
N LEU A 79 16.38 -0.90 3.48
CA LEU A 79 17.12 -1.92 4.22
C LEU A 79 17.69 -1.37 5.52
N GLU A 80 18.15 -0.13 5.50
CA GLU A 80 18.73 0.52 6.68
C GLU A 80 17.66 0.87 7.72
N ASN A 81 16.44 1.14 7.28
CA ASN A 81 15.35 1.61 8.14
C ASN A 81 14.31 0.52 8.45
N ALA A 82 14.50 -0.66 7.93
CA ALA A 82 13.53 -1.76 8.10
C ALA A 82 13.53 -2.36 9.52
#